data_bb1540c3b25747d983d0c0c0a05456e4
#
_entry.id   bb1540c3b25747d983d0c0c0a05456e4
#
_cell.length_a   1.000
_cell.length_b   1.000
_cell.length_c   1.000
_cell.angle_alpha   90.00
_cell.angle_beta   90.00
_cell.angle_gamma   90.00
#
_symmetry.space_group_name_H-M   'P 1'
#
loop_
_entity.id
_entity.type
_entity.pdbx_description
1 polymer ?
#
loop_
_entity_poly.entity_id
_entity_poly.type
_entity_poly.pdbx_seq_one_letter_code
_entity_poly.pdbx_strand_id
1 'polypeptide(L)'
;ILITSAISTLVGVIAVSIAQRINLINKPILILIGCISLFFAGLIYLFMRLGREEIGTYSTLIANVILFSIILLFIVWGLWKKINVYDAFVEGAKEGFTTAVRIIPYLVAFLVGIAVFRTSGAMDMLVSGIGYIVGLFGADTSFVGALPTALMKSLSGSGANGLMIDTMKEYGADSFVGRMSCVARGASDTTFYILAVYFGSVGITKT
;
A
#
# COMPACT_ATOMS: atom_id res chain seq x y z
N ILE A 1 -4.10 9.49 4.37
CA ILE A 1 -3.74 8.27 3.64
C ILE A 1 -3.75 8.53 2.14
N LEU A 2 -4.84 9.01 1.51
CA LEU A 2 -4.92 9.21 0.05
C LEU A 2 -3.81 10.12 -0.50
N ILE A 3 -3.58 11.27 0.14
CA ILE A 3 -2.54 12.23 -0.27
C ILE A 3 -1.14 11.61 -0.15
N THR A 4 -0.87 10.95 0.97
CA THR A 4 0.44 10.30 1.20
C THR A 4 0.70 9.16 0.23
N SER A 5 -0.32 8.34 -0.08
CA SER A 5 -0.20 7.28 -1.10
C SER A 5 0.03 7.85 -2.50
N ALA A 6 -0.66 8.94 -2.88
CA ALA A 6 -0.45 9.59 -4.17
C ALA A 6 0.99 10.13 -4.33
N ILE A 7 1.49 10.82 -3.30
CA ILE A 7 2.88 11.34 -3.29
C ILE A 7 3.88 10.20 -3.34
N SER A 8 3.68 9.15 -2.53
CA SER A 8 4.57 7.98 -2.50
C SER A 8 4.61 7.26 -3.86
N THR A 9 3.46 7.11 -4.51
CA THR A 9 3.38 6.50 -5.86
C THR A 9 4.14 7.35 -6.89
N LEU A 10 3.99 8.67 -6.87
CA LEU A 10 4.72 9.57 -7.77
C LEU A 10 6.24 9.47 -7.56
N VAL A 11 6.67 9.51 -6.30
CA VAL A 11 8.11 9.37 -5.94
C VAL A 11 8.63 8.00 -6.37
N GLY A 12 7.86 6.93 -6.15
CA GLY A 12 8.22 5.57 -6.58
C GLY A 12 8.37 5.46 -8.09
N VAL A 13 7.43 6.00 -8.87
CA VAL A 13 7.51 6.03 -10.34
C VAL A 13 8.75 6.79 -10.82
N ILE A 14 9.05 7.93 -10.22
CA ILE A 14 10.24 8.72 -10.56
C ILE A 14 11.51 7.93 -10.22
N ALA A 15 11.60 7.35 -9.03
CA ALA A 15 12.77 6.58 -8.59
C ALA A 15 13.02 5.36 -9.49
N VAL A 16 11.99 4.59 -9.81
CA VAL A 16 12.10 3.43 -10.73
C VAL A 16 12.50 3.88 -12.13
N SER A 17 11.94 4.98 -12.62
CA SER A 17 12.28 5.51 -13.93
C SER A 17 13.74 5.95 -14.03
N ILE A 18 14.28 6.57 -12.97
CA ILE A 18 15.70 6.92 -12.89
C ILE A 18 16.57 5.65 -12.85
N ALA A 19 16.20 4.66 -12.01
CA ALA A 19 16.94 3.40 -11.86
C ALA A 19 16.98 2.59 -13.16
N GLN A 20 15.88 2.56 -13.89
CA GLN A 20 15.75 1.83 -15.16
C GLN A 20 16.11 2.68 -16.39
N ARG A 21 16.57 3.93 -16.20
CA ARG A 21 16.90 4.88 -17.28
C ARG A 21 15.75 5.09 -18.28
N ILE A 22 14.51 5.04 -17.79
CA ILE A 22 13.32 5.30 -18.61
C ILE A 22 13.19 6.80 -18.80
N ASN A 23 13.03 7.24 -20.05
CA ASN A 23 12.84 8.65 -20.35
C ASN A 23 11.41 9.09 -20.00
N LEU A 24 11.23 9.73 -18.83
CA LEU A 24 9.95 10.25 -18.34
C LEU A 24 9.35 11.36 -19.25
N ILE A 25 10.17 11.96 -20.10
CA ILE A 25 9.75 13.07 -20.97
C ILE A 25 9.06 12.56 -22.25
N ASN A 26 8.94 11.25 -22.43
CA ASN A 26 8.16 10.68 -23.52
C ASN A 26 6.69 11.10 -23.43
N LYS A 27 6.14 11.61 -24.54
CA LYS A 27 4.75 12.10 -24.62
C LYS A 27 3.72 11.16 -23.99
N PRO A 28 3.70 9.82 -24.28
CA PRO A 28 2.70 8.91 -23.70
C PRO A 28 2.84 8.78 -22.19
N ILE A 29 4.07 8.79 -21.65
CA ILE A 29 4.32 8.68 -20.21
C ILE A 29 3.89 9.97 -19.51
N LEU A 30 4.17 11.11 -20.09
CA LEU A 30 3.81 12.41 -19.54
C LEU A 30 2.28 12.60 -19.52
N ILE A 31 1.57 12.15 -20.56
CA ILE A 31 0.12 12.12 -20.59
C ILE A 31 -0.45 11.21 -19.51
N LEU A 32 0.12 10.00 -19.34
CA LEU A 32 -0.31 9.05 -18.32
C LEU A 32 -0.15 9.62 -16.90
N ILE A 33 1.04 10.16 -16.59
CA ILE A 33 1.32 10.80 -15.30
C ILE A 33 0.39 12.00 -15.09
N GLY A 34 0.17 12.81 -16.11
CA GLY A 34 -0.75 13.96 -16.07
C GLY A 34 -2.19 13.53 -15.77
N CYS A 35 -2.70 12.50 -16.46
CA CYS A 35 -4.04 11.96 -16.21
C CYS A 35 -4.19 11.40 -14.79
N ILE A 36 -3.20 10.65 -14.32
CA ILE A 36 -3.20 10.09 -12.96
C ILE A 36 -3.17 11.23 -11.92
N SER A 37 -2.30 12.23 -12.12
CA SER A 37 -2.20 13.38 -11.21
C SER A 37 -3.49 14.20 -11.19
N LEU A 38 -4.11 14.40 -12.33
CA LEU A 38 -5.40 15.12 -12.45
C LEU A 38 -6.53 14.34 -11.74
N PHE A 39 -6.57 13.02 -11.91
CA PHE A 39 -7.53 12.16 -11.23
C PHE A 39 -7.40 12.24 -9.70
N PHE A 40 -6.17 12.14 -9.17
CA PHE A 40 -5.94 12.28 -7.73
C PHE A 40 -6.24 13.70 -7.22
N ALA A 41 -5.88 14.73 -7.97
CA ALA A 41 -6.21 16.11 -7.62
C ALA A 41 -7.73 16.33 -7.58
N GLY A 42 -8.48 15.76 -8.51
CA GLY A 42 -9.94 15.78 -8.52
C GLY A 42 -10.55 15.06 -7.31
N LEU A 43 -10.03 13.89 -6.94
CA LEU A 43 -10.47 13.17 -5.75
C LEU A 43 -10.17 13.94 -4.45
N ILE A 44 -8.97 14.52 -4.34
CA ILE A 44 -8.59 15.34 -3.19
C ILE A 44 -9.53 16.55 -3.09
N TYR A 45 -9.78 17.26 -4.19
CA TYR A 45 -10.69 18.40 -4.23
C TYR A 45 -12.11 18.00 -3.80
N LEU A 46 -12.61 16.87 -4.30
CA LEU A 46 -13.92 16.33 -3.92
C LEU A 46 -13.98 16.07 -2.41
N PHE A 47 -12.98 15.36 -1.85
CA PHE A 47 -12.97 15.03 -0.42
C PHE A 47 -12.77 16.25 0.49
N MET A 48 -12.12 17.31 0.01
CA MET A 48 -12.02 18.56 0.77
C MET A 48 -13.37 19.30 0.89
N ARG A 49 -14.34 19.02 0.02
CA ARG A 49 -15.69 19.60 0.03
C ARG A 49 -16.69 18.81 0.85
N LEU A 50 -16.38 17.55 1.19
CA LEU A 50 -17.27 16.64 1.91
C LEU A 50 -17.05 16.71 3.43
N GLY A 51 -18.11 16.49 4.19
CA GLY A 51 -18.04 16.31 5.64
C GLY A 51 -17.31 15.03 6.03
N ARG A 52 -16.76 14.97 7.25
CA ARG A 52 -15.98 13.81 7.73
C ARG A 52 -16.75 12.48 7.66
N GLU A 53 -18.06 12.49 7.95
CA GLU A 53 -18.91 11.30 7.90
C GLU A 53 -19.22 10.85 6.46
N GLU A 54 -19.37 11.81 5.57
CA GLU A 54 -19.66 11.55 4.16
C GLU A 54 -18.46 10.96 3.41
N ILE A 55 -17.23 11.32 3.79
CA ILE A 55 -16.00 10.85 3.15
C ILE A 55 -15.94 9.30 3.14
N GLY A 56 -16.32 8.66 4.24
CA GLY A 56 -16.33 7.18 4.33
C GLY A 56 -17.30 6.55 3.32
N THR A 57 -18.51 7.05 3.26
CA THR A 57 -19.58 6.56 2.37
C THR A 57 -19.22 6.78 0.91
N TYR A 58 -18.83 8.01 0.54
CA TYR A 58 -18.44 8.31 -0.85
C TYR A 58 -17.18 7.58 -1.29
N SER A 59 -16.18 7.42 -0.40
CA SER A 59 -14.97 6.66 -0.70
C SER A 59 -15.29 5.19 -1.03
N THR A 60 -16.16 4.57 -0.24
CA THR A 60 -16.60 3.18 -0.47
C THR A 60 -17.42 3.07 -1.76
N LEU A 61 -18.33 3.99 -1.98
CA LEU A 61 -19.14 4.02 -3.20
C LEU A 61 -18.29 4.19 -4.45
N ILE A 62 -17.36 5.14 -4.46
CA ILE A 62 -16.43 5.38 -5.57
C ILE A 62 -15.57 4.13 -5.82
N ALA A 63 -15.02 3.53 -4.77
CA ALA A 63 -14.21 2.32 -4.90
C ALA A 63 -15.01 1.16 -5.53
N ASN A 64 -16.23 0.93 -5.07
CA ASN A 64 -17.11 -0.11 -5.60
C ASN A 64 -17.52 0.16 -7.06
N VAL A 65 -17.86 1.41 -7.41
CA VAL A 65 -18.19 1.80 -8.77
C VAL A 65 -17.01 1.61 -9.70
N ILE A 66 -15.80 2.01 -9.29
CA ILE A 66 -14.58 1.83 -10.10
C ILE A 66 -14.32 0.34 -10.31
N LEU A 67 -14.35 -0.48 -9.24
CA LEU A 67 -14.12 -1.92 -9.34
C LEU A 67 -15.12 -2.59 -10.27
N PHE A 68 -16.41 -2.28 -10.10
CA PHE A 68 -17.47 -2.82 -10.94
C PHE A 68 -17.33 -2.39 -12.40
N SER A 69 -16.97 -1.12 -12.64
CA SER A 69 -16.76 -0.57 -13.99
C SER A 69 -15.59 -1.27 -14.70
N ILE A 70 -14.51 -1.60 -13.99
CA ILE A 70 -13.38 -2.35 -14.55
C ILE A 70 -13.82 -3.76 -14.98
N ILE A 71 -14.58 -4.44 -14.12
CA ILE A 71 -15.11 -5.78 -14.45
C ILE A 71 -16.01 -5.72 -15.70
N LEU A 72 -16.96 -4.77 -15.72
CA LEU A 72 -17.83 -4.58 -16.86
C LEU A 72 -17.05 -4.24 -18.13
N LEU A 73 -16.02 -3.41 -18.03
CA LEU A 73 -15.19 -3.03 -19.18
C LEU A 73 -14.52 -4.26 -19.80
N PHE A 74 -13.96 -5.16 -19.00
CA PHE A 74 -13.37 -6.40 -19.51
C PHE A 74 -14.40 -7.30 -20.19
N ILE A 75 -15.60 -7.45 -19.59
CA ILE A 75 -16.68 -8.25 -20.17
C ILE A 75 -17.14 -7.67 -21.51
N VAL A 76 -17.46 -6.36 -21.54
CA VAL A 76 -17.94 -5.68 -22.76
C VAL A 76 -16.88 -5.71 -23.86
N TRP A 77 -15.60 -5.48 -23.50
CA TRP A 77 -14.50 -5.54 -24.46
C TRP A 77 -14.31 -6.96 -25.02
N GLY A 78 -14.41 -7.99 -24.18
CA GLY A 78 -14.36 -9.39 -24.59
C GLY A 78 -15.47 -9.74 -25.57
N LEU A 79 -16.70 -9.34 -25.25
CA LEU A 79 -17.85 -9.51 -26.14
C LEU A 79 -17.68 -8.78 -27.48
N TRP A 80 -17.17 -7.55 -27.44
CA TRP A 80 -16.89 -6.77 -28.67
C TRP A 80 -15.83 -7.41 -29.54
N LYS A 81 -14.82 -8.02 -28.93
CA LYS A 81 -13.78 -8.79 -29.64
C LYS A 81 -14.21 -10.20 -30.01
N LYS A 82 -15.49 -10.58 -29.74
CA LYS A 82 -16.05 -11.91 -30.02
C LYS A 82 -15.27 -13.05 -29.33
N ILE A 83 -14.70 -12.79 -28.17
CA ILE A 83 -14.04 -13.78 -27.34
C ILE A 83 -15.13 -14.48 -26.50
N ASN A 84 -15.00 -15.80 -26.31
CA ASN A 84 -15.83 -16.49 -25.32
C ASN A 84 -15.40 -16.05 -23.91
N VAL A 85 -16.11 -15.06 -23.36
CA VAL A 85 -15.78 -14.41 -22.09
C VAL A 85 -15.82 -15.40 -20.92
N TYR A 86 -16.75 -16.38 -20.96
CA TYR A 86 -16.85 -17.39 -19.93
C TYR A 86 -15.61 -18.30 -19.89
N ASP A 87 -15.21 -18.84 -21.03
CA ASP A 87 -14.06 -19.73 -21.10
C ASP A 87 -12.77 -18.99 -20.74
N ALA A 88 -12.60 -17.77 -21.25
CA ALA A 88 -11.47 -16.92 -20.91
C ALA A 88 -11.41 -16.61 -19.41
N PHE A 89 -12.55 -16.33 -18.79
CA PHE A 89 -12.64 -16.14 -17.33
C PHE A 89 -12.26 -17.39 -16.56
N VAL A 90 -12.79 -18.56 -16.95
CA VAL A 90 -12.49 -19.84 -16.28
C VAL A 90 -11.01 -20.20 -16.39
N GLU A 91 -10.41 -19.97 -17.56
CA GLU A 91 -8.98 -20.21 -17.77
C GLU A 91 -8.12 -19.30 -16.89
N GLY A 92 -8.38 -17.99 -16.90
CA GLY A 92 -7.71 -17.05 -16.03
C GLY A 92 -7.92 -17.35 -14.53
N ALA A 93 -9.10 -17.81 -14.13
CA ALA A 93 -9.39 -18.22 -12.76
C ALA A 93 -8.56 -19.43 -12.34
N LYS A 94 -8.35 -20.44 -13.23
CA LYS A 94 -7.49 -21.59 -12.95
C LYS A 94 -6.03 -21.17 -12.75
N GLU A 95 -5.53 -20.27 -13.58
CA GLU A 95 -4.17 -19.72 -13.43
C GLU A 95 -4.02 -18.94 -12.13
N GLY A 96 -5.01 -18.10 -11.81
CA GLY A 96 -5.07 -17.35 -10.56
C GLY A 96 -5.10 -18.26 -9.33
N PHE A 97 -5.88 -19.34 -9.37
CA PHE A 97 -5.93 -20.31 -8.30
C PHE A 97 -4.58 -21.03 -8.11
N THR A 98 -3.95 -21.45 -9.19
CA THR A 98 -2.62 -22.07 -9.15
C THR A 98 -1.59 -21.13 -8.54
N THR A 99 -1.62 -19.86 -8.91
CA THR A 99 -0.76 -18.81 -8.34
C THR A 99 -1.04 -18.63 -6.84
N ALA A 100 -2.31 -18.59 -6.44
CA ALA A 100 -2.69 -18.45 -5.04
C ALA A 100 -2.17 -19.61 -4.18
N VAL A 101 -2.34 -20.86 -4.65
CA VAL A 101 -1.82 -22.04 -3.95
C VAL A 101 -0.30 -21.98 -3.82
N ARG A 102 0.42 -21.55 -4.84
CA ARG A 102 1.88 -21.40 -4.81
C ARG A 102 2.33 -20.36 -3.77
N ILE A 103 1.56 -19.29 -3.57
CA ILE A 103 1.89 -18.20 -2.65
C ILE A 103 1.65 -18.60 -1.18
N ILE A 104 0.68 -19.49 -0.89
CA ILE A 104 0.27 -19.83 0.48
C ILE A 104 1.46 -20.22 1.40
N PRO A 105 2.40 -21.12 1.04
CA PRO A 105 3.50 -21.48 1.92
C PRO A 105 4.38 -20.28 2.30
N TYR A 106 4.69 -19.40 1.34
CA TYR A 106 5.48 -18.20 1.57
C TYR A 106 4.73 -17.21 2.46
N LEU A 107 3.42 -17.08 2.26
CA LEU A 107 2.56 -16.26 3.09
C LEU A 107 2.55 -16.74 4.54
N VAL A 108 2.37 -18.04 4.77
CA VAL A 108 2.36 -18.63 6.11
C VAL A 108 3.72 -18.42 6.79
N ALA A 109 4.81 -18.74 6.12
CA ALA A 109 6.16 -18.55 6.67
C ALA A 109 6.42 -17.10 7.06
N PHE A 110 6.02 -16.16 6.20
CA PHE A 110 6.18 -14.74 6.44
C PHE A 110 5.32 -14.24 7.61
N LEU A 111 4.06 -14.66 7.71
CA LEU A 111 3.17 -14.29 8.82
C LEU A 111 3.66 -14.85 10.16
N VAL A 112 4.19 -16.09 10.18
CA VAL A 112 4.83 -16.67 11.37
C VAL A 112 6.06 -15.85 11.75
N GLY A 113 6.92 -15.49 10.79
CA GLY A 113 8.08 -14.63 11.04
C GLY A 113 7.70 -13.29 11.67
N ILE A 114 6.66 -12.62 11.17
CA ILE A 114 6.12 -11.38 11.75
C ILE A 114 5.60 -11.61 13.17
N ALA A 115 4.87 -12.69 13.41
CA ALA A 115 4.35 -13.01 14.72
C ALA A 115 5.50 -13.18 15.73
N VAL A 116 6.54 -13.94 15.37
CA VAL A 116 7.74 -14.11 16.19
C VAL A 116 8.44 -12.77 16.45
N PHE A 117 8.62 -11.95 15.43
CA PHE A 117 9.25 -10.63 15.56
C PHE A 117 8.52 -9.71 16.55
N ARG A 118 7.18 -9.76 16.54
CA ARG A 118 6.35 -8.98 17.48
C ARG A 118 6.38 -9.55 18.89
N THR A 119 6.17 -10.87 19.03
CA THR A 119 6.03 -11.50 20.36
C THR A 119 7.35 -11.65 21.10
N SER A 120 8.48 -11.67 20.39
CA SER A 120 9.82 -11.70 21.00
C SER A 120 10.24 -10.36 21.63
N GLY A 121 9.49 -9.27 21.45
CA GLY A 121 9.90 -7.94 21.86
C GLY A 121 10.96 -7.29 20.96
N ALA A 122 11.36 -7.94 19.87
CA ALA A 122 12.37 -7.41 18.96
C ALA A 122 11.94 -6.09 18.32
N MET A 123 10.62 -5.93 18.03
CA MET A 123 10.07 -4.67 17.54
C MET A 123 10.24 -3.54 18.55
N ASP A 124 9.91 -3.79 19.83
CA ASP A 124 9.99 -2.77 20.88
C ASP A 124 11.44 -2.38 21.15
N MET A 125 12.35 -3.35 21.10
CA MET A 125 13.79 -3.12 21.22
C MET A 125 14.31 -2.24 20.07
N LEU A 126 13.87 -2.50 18.84
CA LEU A 126 14.27 -1.72 17.66
C LEU A 126 13.74 -0.29 17.73
N VAL A 127 12.46 -0.12 18.10
CA VAL A 127 11.83 1.21 18.27
C VAL A 127 12.53 2.01 19.38
N SER A 128 12.78 1.38 20.53
CA SER A 128 13.50 2.01 21.64
C SER A 128 14.93 2.38 21.27
N GLY A 129 15.63 1.51 20.53
CA GLY A 129 16.97 1.77 20.01
C GLY A 129 17.01 2.99 19.09
N ILE A 130 16.06 3.10 18.17
CA ILE A 130 15.93 4.28 17.27
C ILE A 130 15.66 5.54 18.10
N GLY A 131 14.74 5.48 19.06
CA GLY A 131 14.43 6.59 19.95
C GLY A 131 15.65 7.06 20.74
N TYR A 132 16.45 6.13 21.27
CA TYR A 132 17.69 6.43 21.97
C TYR A 132 18.73 7.13 21.06
N ILE A 133 18.97 6.58 19.87
CA ILE A 133 19.93 7.16 18.90
C ILE A 133 19.51 8.58 18.51
N VAL A 134 18.23 8.79 18.19
CA VAL A 134 17.70 10.10 17.82
C VAL A 134 17.82 11.09 18.97
N GLY A 135 17.55 10.64 20.21
CA GLY A 135 17.71 11.45 21.41
C GLY A 135 19.14 11.90 21.66
N LEU A 136 20.15 11.07 21.32
CA LEU A 136 21.57 11.43 21.42
C LEU A 136 21.95 12.62 20.53
N PHE A 137 21.27 12.77 19.38
CA PHE A 137 21.47 13.90 18.48
C PHE A 137 20.65 15.16 18.87
N GLY A 138 19.93 15.11 20.00
CA GLY A 138 19.09 16.21 20.45
C GLY A 138 17.88 16.48 19.56
N ALA A 139 17.49 15.53 18.71
CA ALA A 139 16.33 15.66 17.83
C ALA A 139 15.05 15.30 18.58
N ASP A 140 13.92 15.84 18.08
CA ASP A 140 12.60 15.54 18.64
C ASP A 140 12.26 14.05 18.47
N THR A 141 11.94 13.39 19.58
CA THR A 141 11.57 11.97 19.64
C THR A 141 10.07 11.73 19.62
N SER A 142 9.26 12.75 19.46
CA SER A 142 7.79 12.65 19.46
C SER A 142 7.24 11.72 18.37
N PHE A 143 7.96 11.52 17.26
CA PHE A 143 7.58 10.59 16.21
C PHE A 143 7.78 9.11 16.56
N VAL A 144 8.55 8.79 17.60
CA VAL A 144 8.92 7.41 17.98
C VAL A 144 7.69 6.55 18.26
N GLY A 145 6.63 7.13 18.82
CA GLY A 145 5.34 6.44 19.02
C GLY A 145 4.65 5.98 17.72
N ALA A 146 4.97 6.57 16.56
CA ALA A 146 4.45 6.15 15.27
C ALA A 146 5.33 5.11 14.55
N LEU A 147 6.56 4.86 15.00
CA LEU A 147 7.50 3.92 14.40
C LEU A 147 6.98 2.48 14.31
N PRO A 148 6.28 1.92 15.32
CA PRO A 148 5.71 0.59 15.21
C PRO A 148 4.82 0.42 13.98
N THR A 149 3.98 1.42 13.68
CA THR A 149 3.15 1.43 12.47
C THR A 149 3.99 1.49 11.20
N ALA A 150 5.02 2.34 11.16
CA ALA A 150 5.89 2.52 10.01
C ALA A 150 6.68 1.24 9.68
N LEU A 151 7.27 0.61 10.68
CA LEU A 151 8.01 -0.65 10.55
C LEU A 151 7.10 -1.79 10.14
N MET A 152 5.94 -1.91 10.80
CA MET A 152 4.97 -2.95 10.48
C MET A 152 4.41 -2.77 9.07
N LYS A 153 4.30 -1.55 8.54
CA LYS A 153 3.79 -1.33 7.20
C LYS A 153 4.63 -1.99 6.12
N SER A 154 5.94 -1.99 6.26
CA SER A 154 6.84 -2.68 5.33
C SER A 154 6.70 -4.21 5.39
N LEU A 155 6.23 -4.74 6.51
CA LEU A 155 6.03 -6.17 6.76
C LEU A 155 4.59 -6.61 6.45
N SER A 156 3.59 -5.90 6.98
CA SER A 156 2.19 -6.29 6.90
C SER A 156 1.25 -5.08 6.87
N GLY A 157 0.46 -4.95 5.82
CA GLY A 157 -0.54 -3.89 5.69
C GLY A 157 -1.66 -3.98 6.74
N SER A 158 -2.15 -5.18 7.04
CA SER A 158 -3.17 -5.41 8.07
C SER A 158 -2.61 -5.20 9.47
N GLY A 159 -1.38 -5.69 9.73
CA GLY A 159 -0.69 -5.46 10.99
C GLY A 159 -0.44 -3.97 11.24
N ALA A 160 0.00 -3.23 10.24
CA ALA A 160 0.17 -1.78 10.34
C ALA A 160 -1.16 -1.05 10.60
N ASN A 161 -2.27 -1.53 10.03
CA ASN A 161 -3.59 -0.95 10.29
C ASN A 161 -4.00 -1.13 11.77
N GLY A 162 -3.76 -2.31 12.33
CA GLY A 162 -4.00 -2.58 13.76
C GLY A 162 -3.18 -1.65 14.65
N LEU A 163 -1.86 -1.57 14.42
CA LEU A 163 -0.97 -0.68 15.19
C LEU A 163 -1.32 0.80 15.04
N MET A 164 -1.75 1.24 13.86
CA MET A 164 -2.23 2.62 13.66
C MET A 164 -3.44 2.90 14.53
N ILE A 165 -4.41 1.98 14.58
CA ILE A 165 -5.62 2.13 15.41
C ILE A 165 -5.25 2.15 16.89
N ASP A 166 -4.33 1.28 17.33
CA ASP A 166 -3.86 1.23 18.70
C ASP A 166 -3.12 2.53 19.08
N THR A 167 -2.25 3.03 18.20
CA THR A 167 -1.58 4.33 18.37
C THR A 167 -2.60 5.48 18.50
N MET A 168 -3.67 5.46 17.70
CA MET A 168 -4.73 6.47 17.78
C MET A 168 -5.52 6.38 19.10
N LYS A 169 -5.74 5.18 19.62
CA LYS A 169 -6.42 4.99 20.91
C LYS A 169 -5.56 5.48 22.06
N GLU A 170 -4.25 5.22 22.01
CA GLU A 170 -3.31 5.57 23.08
C GLU A 170 -2.98 7.07 23.11
N TYR A 171 -2.64 7.65 21.96
CA TYR A 171 -2.17 9.04 21.86
C TYR A 171 -3.23 10.02 21.41
N GLY A 172 -4.38 9.53 20.93
CA GLY A 172 -5.42 10.33 20.29
C GLY A 172 -5.28 10.44 18.78
N ALA A 173 -6.40 10.36 18.06
CA ALA A 173 -6.43 10.37 16.60
C ALA A 173 -5.91 11.68 15.97
N ASP A 174 -6.17 12.82 16.64
CA ASP A 174 -5.75 14.15 16.19
C ASP A 174 -4.37 14.57 16.73
N SER A 175 -3.72 13.73 17.56
CA SER A 175 -2.37 13.99 18.06
C SER A 175 -1.33 13.93 16.93
N PHE A 176 -0.15 14.49 17.18
CA PHE A 176 0.97 14.39 16.24
C PHE A 176 1.30 12.91 15.92
N VAL A 177 1.41 12.08 16.95
CA VAL A 177 1.73 10.64 16.83
C VAL A 177 0.64 9.88 16.06
N GLY A 178 -0.64 10.11 16.37
CA GLY A 178 -1.77 9.50 15.67
C GLY A 178 -1.81 9.88 14.19
N ARG A 179 -1.63 11.17 13.87
CA ARG A 179 -1.55 11.62 12.47
C ARG A 179 -0.32 11.08 11.75
N MET A 180 0.83 11.02 12.43
CA MET A 180 2.06 10.48 11.88
C MET A 180 1.93 8.98 11.57
N SER A 181 1.27 8.20 12.41
CA SER A 181 0.99 6.78 12.14
C SER A 181 0.10 6.59 10.90
N CYS A 182 -0.89 7.48 10.67
CA CYS A 182 -1.67 7.49 9.45
C CYS A 182 -0.83 7.80 8.21
N VAL A 183 0.06 8.77 8.31
CA VAL A 183 0.99 9.13 7.22
C VAL A 183 1.90 7.96 6.91
N ALA A 184 2.53 7.36 7.93
CA ALA A 184 3.41 6.20 7.80
C ALA A 184 2.71 5.01 7.12
N ARG A 185 1.45 4.72 7.52
CA ARG A 185 0.64 3.68 6.89
C ARG A 185 0.35 3.97 5.40
N GLY A 186 0.16 5.22 5.02
CA GLY A 186 -0.16 5.63 3.66
C GLY A 186 1.05 5.87 2.76
N ALA A 187 2.24 6.06 3.33
CA ALA A 187 3.43 6.51 2.61
C ALA A 187 4.22 5.39 1.93
N SER A 188 4.03 4.13 2.32
CA SER A 188 4.78 3.00 1.75
C SER A 188 3.86 1.82 1.47
N ASP A 189 4.37 0.83 0.73
CA ASP A 189 3.72 -0.46 0.57
C ASP A 189 4.44 -1.54 1.39
N THR A 190 3.89 -2.75 1.40
CA THR A 190 4.40 -3.92 2.13
C THR A 190 5.59 -4.54 1.39
N THR A 191 6.72 -3.85 1.35
CA THR A 191 7.88 -4.19 0.52
C THR A 191 8.42 -5.58 0.82
N PHE A 192 8.66 -5.89 2.10
CA PHE A 192 9.18 -7.21 2.48
C PHE A 192 8.19 -8.33 2.20
N TYR A 193 6.89 -8.08 2.35
CA TYR A 193 5.85 -9.01 1.99
C TYR A 193 5.89 -9.33 0.47
N ILE A 194 6.00 -8.29 -0.37
CA ILE A 194 6.10 -8.46 -1.83
C ILE A 194 7.34 -9.27 -2.19
N LEU A 195 8.50 -8.94 -1.63
CA LEU A 195 9.75 -9.64 -1.90
C LEU A 195 9.69 -11.10 -1.45
N ALA A 196 9.24 -11.36 -0.22
CA ALA A 196 9.24 -12.71 0.33
C ALA A 196 8.17 -13.61 -0.29
N VAL A 197 6.94 -13.10 -0.46
CA VAL A 197 5.80 -13.90 -0.88
C VAL A 197 5.71 -13.98 -2.41
N TYR A 198 5.67 -12.83 -3.10
CA TYR A 198 5.47 -12.83 -4.55
C TYR A 198 6.75 -13.21 -5.30
N PHE A 199 7.87 -12.56 -5.05
CA PHE A 199 9.11 -12.88 -5.74
C PHE A 199 9.63 -14.28 -5.38
N GLY A 200 9.49 -14.67 -4.09
CA GLY A 200 9.81 -16.02 -3.64
C GLY A 200 8.99 -17.07 -4.37
N SER A 201 7.68 -16.88 -4.53
CA SER A 201 6.79 -17.85 -5.19
C SER A 201 7.10 -18.10 -6.67
N VAL A 202 7.70 -17.11 -7.36
CA VAL A 202 8.11 -17.22 -8.77
C VAL A 202 9.61 -17.47 -8.94
N GLY A 203 10.35 -17.70 -7.84
CA GLY A 203 11.77 -18.04 -7.86
C GLY A 203 12.70 -16.88 -8.23
N ILE A 204 12.27 -15.63 -8.11
CA ILE A 204 13.12 -14.44 -8.28
C ILE A 204 13.95 -14.27 -7.01
N THR A 205 15.27 -14.52 -7.11
CA THR A 205 16.21 -14.45 -5.98
C THR A 205 17.16 -13.27 -6.05
N LYS A 206 17.22 -12.56 -7.19
CA LYS A 206 18.01 -11.35 -7.38
C LYS A 206 17.06 -10.17 -7.54
N THR A 207 17.06 -9.29 -6.58
CA THR A 207 16.30 -8.01 -6.56
C THR A 207 17.26 -6.85 -6.45
#